data_c51d9fb42b81d81d72abe808702c5c13
#
_entry.id   c51d9fb42b81d81d72abe808702c5c13
#
_cell.length_a   1.000
_cell.length_b   1.000
_cell.length_c   1.000
_cell.angle_alpha   90.00
_cell.angle_beta   90.00
_cell.angle_gamma   90.00
#
_symmetry.space_group_name_H-M   'P 1'
#
loop_
_entity.id
_entity.type
_entity.pdbx_description
1 polymer ?
#
loop_
_entity_poly.entity_id
_entity_poly.type
_entity_poly.pdbx_seq_one_letter_code
_entity_poly.pdbx_strand_id
1 'polypeptide(L)'
;MPDVLFTDLAHLTPRQWDAVDTMRQRRYTLYGGARGGGKSRLLRWGSLLFLLEAAARGFRGVRTMLACEDYPSLYERQISKVQEEFPAALGEYMISRNEFRLRPSLGGGVIAFRNLDDPSKYMSSEYAMIAVDEINKNRERTFHILRGSLRWPGFADTRFIGACNPDPGWVRAYWIEKNLPL
;
A
#
# COMPACT_ATOMS: atom_id res chain seq x y z
N MET A 1 10.03 -27.43 -0.80
CA MET A 1 10.27 -26.33 -1.74
C MET A 1 11.51 -25.63 -1.25
N PRO A 2 12.45 -25.21 -2.13
CA PRO A 2 13.55 -24.36 -1.67
C PRO A 2 12.95 -23.11 -1.00
N ASP A 3 13.53 -22.68 0.11
CA ASP A 3 13.16 -21.46 0.81
C ASP A 3 13.45 -20.27 -0.11
N VAL A 4 12.43 -19.79 -0.81
CA VAL A 4 12.54 -18.59 -1.65
C VAL A 4 12.40 -17.39 -0.73
N LEU A 5 13.48 -16.63 -0.60
CA LEU A 5 13.47 -15.41 0.20
C LEU A 5 12.63 -14.34 -0.48
N PHE A 6 11.92 -13.53 0.31
CA PHE A 6 11.15 -12.39 -0.20
C PHE A 6 12.01 -11.44 -1.03
N THR A 7 13.26 -11.24 -0.64
CA THR A 7 14.26 -10.44 -1.38
C THR A 7 14.47 -10.91 -2.80
N ASP A 8 14.44 -12.24 -3.02
CA ASP A 8 14.65 -12.85 -4.33
C ASP A 8 13.47 -12.69 -5.28
N LEU A 9 12.29 -12.41 -4.72
CA LEU A 9 11.07 -12.12 -5.49
C LEU A 9 10.87 -10.64 -5.74
N ALA A 10 11.04 -9.83 -4.69
CA ALA A 10 10.69 -8.41 -4.72
C ALA A 10 11.66 -7.55 -5.52
N HIS A 11 12.95 -7.91 -5.55
CA HIS A 11 14.03 -7.15 -6.22
C HIS A 11 13.95 -5.64 -5.94
N LEU A 12 13.74 -5.27 -4.67
CA LEU A 12 13.68 -3.87 -4.26
C LEU A 12 15.10 -3.28 -4.25
N THR A 13 15.21 -2.03 -4.69
CA THR A 13 16.46 -1.28 -4.61
C THR A 13 16.81 -0.92 -3.16
N PRO A 14 18.07 -0.59 -2.84
CA PRO A 14 18.45 -0.16 -1.49
C PRO A 14 17.56 0.99 -0.96
N ARG A 15 17.27 1.99 -1.79
CA ARG A 15 16.39 3.11 -1.42
C ARG A 15 14.94 2.68 -1.13
N GLN A 16 14.45 1.65 -1.81
CA GLN A 16 13.13 1.09 -1.51
C GLN A 16 13.15 0.32 -0.20
N TRP A 17 14.24 -0.36 0.13
CA TRP A 17 14.43 -1.00 1.44
C TRP A 17 14.49 0.03 2.58
N ASP A 18 15.18 1.16 2.42
CA ASP A 18 15.16 2.26 3.38
C ASP A 18 13.72 2.77 3.63
N ALA A 19 12.91 2.83 2.56
CA ALA A 19 11.51 3.21 2.69
C ALA A 19 10.69 2.14 3.44
N VAL A 20 10.94 0.85 3.21
CA VAL A 20 10.32 -0.25 3.98
C VAL A 20 10.67 -0.14 5.45
N ASP A 21 11.92 0.11 5.80
CA ASP A 21 12.35 0.28 7.19
C ASP A 21 11.71 1.52 7.84
N THR A 22 11.55 2.60 7.07
CA THR A 22 10.79 3.76 7.53
C THR A 22 9.33 3.42 7.79
N MET A 23 8.69 2.65 6.90
CA MET A 23 7.31 2.17 7.09
C MET A 23 7.15 1.31 8.36
N ARG A 24 8.14 0.50 8.71
CA ARG A 24 8.14 -0.32 9.94
C ARG A 24 8.18 0.54 11.20
N GLN A 25 8.83 1.70 11.15
CA GLN A 25 9.05 2.59 12.28
C GLN A 25 8.00 3.70 12.41
N ARG A 26 7.35 4.08 11.30
CA ARG A 26 6.46 5.24 11.24
C ARG A 26 5.07 4.85 10.75
N ARG A 27 4.05 5.38 11.41
CA ARG A 27 2.65 5.15 11.02
C ARG A 27 2.31 5.78 9.67
N TYR A 28 2.88 6.94 9.38
CA TYR A 28 2.68 7.69 8.12
C TYR A 28 4.01 7.90 7.42
N THR A 29 4.12 7.41 6.20
CA THR A 29 5.33 7.51 5.40
C THR A 29 5.01 8.12 4.03
N LEU A 30 5.89 8.99 3.53
CA LEU A 30 5.86 9.46 2.16
C LEU A 30 7.12 8.99 1.43
N TYR A 31 6.93 8.30 0.31
CA TYR A 31 8.02 7.95 -0.59
C TYR A 31 8.00 8.88 -1.80
N GLY A 32 8.82 9.93 -1.71
CA GLY A 32 8.99 10.92 -2.77
C GLY A 32 10.13 10.59 -3.73
N GLY A 33 10.06 11.11 -4.94
CA GLY A 33 11.17 11.02 -5.89
C GLY A 33 10.74 11.23 -7.34
N ALA A 34 11.73 11.38 -8.23
CA ALA A 34 11.52 11.56 -9.66
C ALA A 34 10.74 10.40 -10.31
N ARG A 35 10.29 10.63 -11.55
CA ARG A 35 9.68 9.57 -12.38
C ARG A 35 10.67 8.42 -12.57
N GLY A 36 10.18 7.19 -12.64
CA GLY A 36 11.00 5.98 -12.78
C GLY A 36 11.65 5.47 -11.50
N GLY A 37 11.45 6.12 -10.34
CA GLY A 37 12.03 5.71 -9.05
C GLY A 37 11.41 4.49 -8.37
N GLY A 38 10.61 3.68 -9.11
CA GLY A 38 10.03 2.44 -8.59
C GLY A 38 8.97 2.61 -7.50
N LYS A 39 8.33 3.79 -7.41
CA LYS A 39 7.33 4.13 -6.40
C LYS A 39 6.17 3.12 -6.36
N SER A 40 5.55 2.87 -7.51
CA SER A 40 4.42 1.93 -7.62
C SER A 40 4.82 0.50 -7.28
N ARG A 41 6.05 0.08 -7.63
CA ARG A 41 6.61 -1.23 -7.25
C ARG A 41 6.77 -1.34 -5.74
N LEU A 42 7.32 -0.32 -5.09
CA LEU A 42 7.43 -0.29 -3.63
C LEU A 42 6.07 -0.46 -2.95
N LEU A 43 5.03 0.23 -3.44
CA LEU A 43 3.69 0.13 -2.85
C LEU A 43 3.12 -1.29 -2.97
N ARG A 44 3.31 -1.96 -4.12
CA ARG A 44 2.85 -3.36 -4.31
C ARG A 44 3.57 -4.32 -3.38
N TRP A 45 4.89 -4.34 -3.46
CA TRP A 45 5.71 -5.28 -2.69
C TRP A 45 5.73 -4.95 -1.20
N GLY A 46 5.68 -3.67 -0.84
CA GLY A 46 5.54 -3.22 0.55
C GLY A 46 4.22 -3.65 1.18
N SER A 47 3.11 -3.60 0.41
CA SER A 47 1.81 -4.11 0.87
C SER A 47 1.83 -5.63 1.08
N LEU A 48 2.48 -6.37 0.18
CA LEU A 48 2.66 -7.81 0.33
C LEU A 48 3.50 -8.15 1.55
N LEU A 49 4.65 -7.49 1.70
CA LEU A 49 5.55 -7.70 2.84
C LEU A 49 4.84 -7.43 4.17
N PHE A 50 4.09 -6.33 4.26
CA PHE A 50 3.30 -6.01 5.44
C PHE A 50 2.33 -7.14 5.83
N LEU A 51 1.65 -7.74 4.86
CA LEU A 51 0.75 -8.88 5.10
C LEU A 51 1.49 -10.13 5.60
N LEU A 52 2.66 -10.41 5.02
CA LEU A 52 3.50 -11.54 5.46
C LEU A 52 4.04 -11.32 6.88
N GLU A 53 4.49 -10.11 7.21
CA GLU A 53 4.92 -9.74 8.55
C GLU A 53 3.77 -9.81 9.58
N ALA A 54 2.57 -9.37 9.20
CA ALA A 54 1.39 -9.52 10.05
C ALA A 54 1.07 -11.00 10.30
N ALA A 55 1.16 -11.85 9.26
CA ALA A 55 0.96 -13.28 9.37
C ALA A 55 1.99 -13.96 10.26
N ALA A 56 3.26 -13.57 10.17
CA ALA A 56 4.36 -14.06 11.04
C ALA A 56 4.13 -13.69 12.52
N ARG A 57 3.41 -12.58 12.78
CA ARG A 57 2.98 -12.15 14.13
C ARG A 57 1.67 -12.81 14.59
N GLY A 58 1.11 -13.75 13.82
CA GLY A 58 -0.10 -14.50 14.15
C GLY A 58 -1.42 -13.86 13.66
N PHE A 59 -1.39 -12.72 12.98
CA PHE A 59 -2.59 -12.08 12.42
C PHE A 59 -2.99 -12.73 11.09
N ARG A 60 -4.26 -13.09 10.96
CA ARG A 60 -4.81 -13.76 9.77
C ARG A 60 -5.86 -12.91 9.08
N GLY A 61 -5.97 -13.04 7.76
CA GLY A 61 -6.98 -12.34 6.98
C GLY A 61 -6.87 -10.82 6.98
N VAL A 62 -5.69 -10.28 7.34
CA VAL A 62 -5.44 -8.84 7.39
C VAL A 62 -5.66 -8.21 6.01
N ARG A 63 -6.25 -7.02 5.98
CA ARG A 63 -6.50 -6.31 4.72
C ARG A 63 -5.63 -5.07 4.60
N THR A 64 -5.07 -4.89 3.41
CA THR A 64 -4.44 -3.64 2.98
C THR A 64 -5.21 -3.04 1.82
N MET A 65 -5.15 -1.72 1.66
CA MET A 65 -5.63 -1.01 0.48
C MET A 65 -4.42 -0.53 -0.33
N LEU A 66 -4.46 -0.72 -1.64
CA LEU A 66 -3.58 -0.05 -2.58
C LEU A 66 -4.44 0.75 -3.55
N ALA A 67 -4.26 2.07 -3.56
CA ALA A 67 -5.16 2.98 -4.25
C ALA A 67 -4.44 3.91 -5.24
N CYS A 68 -5.16 4.27 -6.31
CA CYS A 68 -4.82 5.32 -7.27
C CYS A 68 -5.95 6.31 -7.40
N GLU A 69 -5.68 7.45 -8.02
CA GLU A 69 -6.66 8.52 -8.24
C GLU A 69 -7.90 8.08 -9.00
N ASP A 70 -7.73 7.24 -10.03
CA ASP A 70 -8.80 6.73 -10.90
C ASP A 70 -8.56 5.25 -11.27
N TYR A 71 -9.56 4.61 -11.88
CA TYR A 71 -9.48 3.19 -12.25
C TYR A 71 -8.49 2.91 -13.39
N PRO A 72 -8.40 3.69 -14.49
CA PRO A 72 -7.38 3.48 -15.51
C PRO A 72 -5.96 3.49 -14.93
N SER A 73 -5.64 4.47 -14.12
CA SER A 73 -4.35 4.56 -13.42
C SER A 73 -4.09 3.38 -12.49
N LEU A 74 -5.12 2.95 -11.77
CA LEU A 74 -5.05 1.78 -10.88
C LEU A 74 -4.74 0.51 -11.69
N TYR A 75 -5.43 0.31 -12.80
CA TYR A 75 -5.23 -0.85 -13.65
C TYR A 75 -3.82 -0.88 -14.23
N GLU A 76 -3.40 0.19 -14.89
CA GLU A 76 -2.09 0.25 -15.57
C GLU A 76 -0.92 0.16 -14.60
N ARG A 77 -0.97 0.91 -13.50
CA ARG A 77 0.17 1.05 -12.59
C ARG A 77 0.25 -0.06 -11.56
N GLN A 78 -0.89 -0.67 -11.20
CA GLN A 78 -0.94 -1.60 -10.09
C GLN A 78 -1.49 -2.98 -10.49
N ILE A 79 -2.73 -3.08 -10.98
CA ILE A 79 -3.39 -4.38 -11.18
C ILE A 79 -2.66 -5.23 -12.21
N SER A 80 -2.38 -4.68 -13.41
CA SER A 80 -1.66 -5.41 -14.47
C SER A 80 -0.30 -5.90 -13.98
N LYS A 81 0.40 -5.07 -13.21
CA LYS A 81 1.74 -5.40 -12.70
C LYS A 81 1.71 -6.44 -11.58
N VAL A 82 0.70 -6.46 -10.74
CA VAL A 82 0.53 -7.51 -9.74
C VAL A 82 0.36 -8.87 -10.39
N GLN A 83 -0.44 -8.95 -11.45
CA GLN A 83 -0.65 -10.19 -12.21
C GLN A 83 0.63 -10.69 -12.89
N GLU A 84 1.51 -9.77 -13.32
CA GLU A 84 2.80 -10.09 -13.91
C GLU A 84 3.89 -10.45 -12.86
N GLU A 85 3.92 -9.71 -11.74
CA GLU A 85 5.01 -9.74 -10.79
C GLU A 85 4.83 -10.76 -9.66
N PHE A 86 3.58 -11.02 -9.23
CA PHE A 86 3.33 -11.88 -8.08
C PHE A 86 3.21 -13.35 -8.50
N PRO A 87 4.12 -14.23 -8.04
CA PRO A 87 4.03 -15.65 -8.34
C PRO A 87 2.73 -16.27 -7.82
N ALA A 88 2.15 -17.20 -8.59
CA ALA A 88 0.94 -17.94 -8.20
C ALA A 88 1.12 -18.73 -6.87
N ALA A 89 2.37 -19.00 -6.48
CA ALA A 89 2.67 -19.60 -5.19
C ALA A 89 2.29 -18.73 -4.00
N LEU A 90 2.25 -17.40 -4.16
CA LEU A 90 1.86 -16.46 -3.10
C LEU A 90 0.36 -16.34 -2.93
N GLY A 91 -0.41 -16.46 -3.98
CA GLY A 91 -1.85 -16.24 -3.95
C GLY A 91 -2.47 -16.11 -5.33
N GLU A 92 -3.66 -15.52 -5.38
CA GLU A 92 -4.40 -15.31 -6.62
C GLU A 92 -5.02 -13.92 -6.70
N TYR A 93 -5.16 -13.40 -7.92
CA TYR A 93 -5.88 -12.16 -8.17
C TYR A 93 -7.35 -12.44 -8.51
N MET A 94 -8.26 -11.90 -7.71
CA MET A 94 -9.70 -12.05 -7.86
C MET A 94 -10.28 -10.87 -8.65
N ILE A 95 -10.53 -11.04 -9.93
CA ILE A 95 -11.01 -10.00 -10.85
C ILE A 95 -12.31 -9.36 -10.36
N SER A 96 -13.29 -10.17 -9.93
CA SER A 96 -14.61 -9.69 -9.48
C SER A 96 -14.59 -8.76 -8.27
N ARG A 97 -13.50 -8.78 -7.50
CA ARG A 97 -13.33 -7.97 -6.29
C ARG A 97 -12.22 -6.93 -6.39
N ASN A 98 -11.41 -6.99 -7.45
CA ASN A 98 -10.16 -6.26 -7.56
C ASN A 98 -9.29 -6.45 -6.31
N GLU A 99 -8.98 -7.70 -5.98
CA GLU A 99 -8.22 -8.08 -4.79
C GLU A 99 -7.17 -9.14 -5.13
N PHE A 100 -5.97 -9.00 -4.58
CA PHE A 100 -5.01 -10.11 -4.52
C PHE A 100 -5.11 -10.75 -3.14
N ARG A 101 -5.38 -12.05 -3.10
CA ARG A 101 -5.53 -12.82 -1.88
C ARG A 101 -4.37 -13.77 -1.70
N LEU A 102 -3.66 -13.63 -0.60
CA LEU A 102 -2.62 -14.57 -0.18
C LEU A 102 -3.21 -15.95 0.13
N ARG A 103 -2.43 -16.99 -0.12
CA ARG A 103 -2.78 -18.35 0.30
C ARG A 103 -3.01 -18.42 1.81
N PRO A 104 -3.90 -19.28 2.30
CA PRO A 104 -4.14 -19.47 3.74
C PRO A 104 -2.86 -19.83 4.51
N SER A 105 -1.95 -20.61 3.91
CA SER A 105 -0.64 -20.95 4.48
C SER A 105 0.24 -19.72 4.73
N LEU A 106 0.06 -18.64 3.97
CA LEU A 106 0.75 -17.35 4.10
C LEU A 106 -0.07 -16.31 4.86
N GLY A 107 -1.11 -16.73 5.61
CA GLY A 107 -1.93 -15.85 6.44
C GLY A 107 -3.25 -15.43 5.83
N GLY A 108 -3.52 -15.71 4.55
CA GLY A 108 -4.79 -15.39 3.89
C GLY A 108 -5.08 -13.88 3.80
N GLY A 109 -4.06 -13.04 3.92
CA GLY A 109 -4.20 -11.59 3.83
C GLY A 109 -4.64 -11.11 2.44
N VAL A 110 -5.16 -9.88 2.36
CA VAL A 110 -5.75 -9.34 1.14
C VAL A 110 -5.18 -7.97 0.81
N ILE A 111 -4.73 -7.78 -0.42
CA ILE A 111 -4.47 -6.45 -1.00
C ILE A 111 -5.70 -6.06 -1.82
N ALA A 112 -6.44 -5.06 -1.35
CA ALA A 112 -7.61 -4.52 -2.04
C ALA A 112 -7.19 -3.34 -2.93
N PHE A 113 -7.38 -3.47 -4.25
CA PHE A 113 -7.10 -2.41 -5.21
C PHE A 113 -8.31 -1.51 -5.33
N ARG A 114 -8.13 -0.20 -5.12
CA ARG A 114 -9.23 0.76 -5.06
C ARG A 114 -8.89 2.03 -5.82
N ASN A 115 -9.89 2.62 -6.46
CA ASN A 115 -9.78 3.96 -7.05
C ASN A 115 -10.39 5.00 -6.10
N LEU A 116 -9.91 6.22 -6.18
CA LEU A 116 -10.27 7.31 -5.28
C LEU A 116 -11.17 8.38 -5.93
N ASP A 117 -11.87 8.03 -7.03
CA ASP A 117 -12.87 8.91 -7.66
C ASP A 117 -13.95 9.38 -6.65
N ASP A 118 -14.39 8.46 -5.81
CA ASP A 118 -15.29 8.74 -4.70
C ASP A 118 -14.77 8.05 -3.43
N PRO A 119 -13.94 8.73 -2.64
CA PRO A 119 -13.36 8.16 -1.43
C PRO A 119 -14.38 7.92 -0.31
N SER A 120 -15.59 8.49 -0.40
CA SER A 120 -16.65 8.31 0.61
C SER A 120 -17.07 6.85 0.76
N LYS A 121 -16.94 6.05 -0.30
CA LYS A 121 -17.19 4.59 -0.30
C LYS A 121 -16.38 3.83 0.76
N TYR A 122 -15.25 4.40 1.20
CA TYR A 122 -14.33 3.72 2.13
C TYR A 122 -14.48 4.18 3.58
N MET A 123 -15.39 5.11 3.89
CA MET A 123 -15.59 5.64 5.26
C MET A 123 -15.91 4.56 6.30
N SER A 124 -16.60 3.49 5.88
CA SER A 124 -16.94 2.35 6.75
C SER A 124 -16.01 1.14 6.57
N SER A 125 -14.95 1.28 5.77
CA SER A 125 -13.99 0.21 5.53
C SER A 125 -12.90 0.19 6.60
N GLU A 126 -12.24 -0.96 6.74
CA GLU A 126 -11.15 -1.15 7.68
C GLU A 126 -9.94 -1.75 6.96
N TYR A 127 -8.79 -1.12 7.13
CA TYR A 127 -7.52 -1.56 6.55
C TYR A 127 -6.40 -1.40 7.58
N ALA A 128 -5.57 -2.43 7.71
CA ALA A 128 -4.38 -2.38 8.56
C ALA A 128 -3.27 -1.52 7.92
N MET A 129 -3.26 -1.48 6.58
CA MET A 129 -2.35 -0.61 5.82
C MET A 129 -3.09 0.01 4.64
N ILE A 130 -2.78 1.27 4.36
CA ILE A 130 -3.24 1.98 3.17
C ILE A 130 -2.03 2.53 2.41
N ALA A 131 -1.92 2.13 1.15
CA ALA A 131 -0.92 2.60 0.20
C ALA A 131 -1.59 3.42 -0.90
N VAL A 132 -1.13 4.64 -1.17
CA VAL A 132 -1.72 5.53 -2.19
C VAL A 132 -0.65 5.96 -3.19
N ASP A 133 -0.83 5.57 -4.45
CA ASP A 133 0.03 5.99 -5.54
C ASP A 133 -0.39 7.37 -6.06
N GLU A 134 0.60 8.23 -6.35
CA GLU A 134 0.39 9.64 -6.75
C GLU A 134 -0.60 10.37 -5.82
N ILE A 135 -0.34 10.29 -4.51
CA ILE A 135 -1.23 10.85 -3.47
C ILE A 135 -1.49 12.36 -3.66
N ASN A 136 -0.54 13.09 -4.24
CA ASN A 136 -0.65 14.52 -4.55
C ASN A 136 -1.75 14.85 -5.58
N LYS A 137 -2.19 13.89 -6.39
CA LYS A 137 -3.32 14.05 -7.32
C LYS A 137 -4.68 14.04 -6.61
N ASN A 138 -4.71 13.60 -5.36
CA ASN A 138 -5.93 13.56 -4.56
C ASN A 138 -6.05 14.82 -3.69
N ARG A 139 -7.29 15.20 -3.38
CA ARG A 139 -7.57 16.29 -2.45
C ARG A 139 -7.16 15.88 -1.03
N GLU A 140 -6.77 16.83 -0.21
CA GLU A 140 -6.48 16.63 1.22
C GLU A 140 -7.62 15.92 1.96
N ARG A 141 -8.89 16.27 1.66
CA ARG A 141 -10.07 15.60 2.22
C ARG A 141 -10.06 14.09 2.01
N THR A 142 -9.55 13.60 0.87
CA THR A 142 -9.41 12.16 0.59
C THR A 142 -8.49 11.50 1.61
N PHE A 143 -7.36 12.13 1.91
CA PHE A 143 -6.43 11.64 2.93
C PHE A 143 -7.08 11.56 4.31
N HIS A 144 -7.87 12.55 4.72
CA HIS A 144 -8.59 12.53 5.99
C HIS A 144 -9.62 11.39 6.06
N ILE A 145 -10.34 11.13 4.98
CA ILE A 145 -11.28 9.99 4.89
C ILE A 145 -10.51 8.67 5.05
N LEU A 146 -9.42 8.49 4.30
CA LEU A 146 -8.60 7.27 4.37
C LEU A 146 -7.98 7.05 5.76
N ARG A 147 -7.60 8.13 6.46
CA ARG A 147 -7.13 8.03 7.86
C ARG A 147 -8.18 7.41 8.77
N GLY A 148 -9.46 7.75 8.58
CA GLY A 148 -10.57 7.15 9.32
C GLY A 148 -10.72 5.64 9.08
N SER A 149 -10.34 5.17 7.89
CA SER A 149 -10.37 3.75 7.50
C SER A 149 -9.09 2.99 7.88
N LEU A 150 -8.06 3.69 8.36
CA LEU A 150 -6.78 3.11 8.78
C LEU A 150 -6.89 2.52 10.19
N ARG A 151 -7.60 1.42 10.29
CA ARG A 151 -7.84 0.66 11.53
C ARG A 151 -8.04 -0.81 11.21
N TRP A 152 -7.65 -1.69 12.13
CA TRP A 152 -7.90 -3.12 12.02
C TRP A 152 -8.09 -3.72 13.41
N PRO A 153 -9.14 -4.53 13.65
CA PRO A 153 -9.42 -5.10 14.97
C PRO A 153 -8.22 -5.88 15.53
N GLY A 154 -7.83 -5.55 16.74
CA GLY A 154 -6.71 -6.20 17.43
C GLY A 154 -5.32 -5.90 16.88
N PHE A 155 -5.20 -5.04 15.87
CA PHE A 155 -3.92 -4.69 15.23
C PHE A 155 -3.61 -3.20 15.40
N ALA A 156 -2.82 -2.86 16.40
CA ALA A 156 -2.47 -1.46 16.70
C ALA A 156 -1.49 -0.84 15.69
N ASP A 157 -0.77 -1.67 14.96
CA ASP A 157 0.40 -1.30 14.15
C ASP A 157 0.04 -0.91 12.70
N THR A 158 -1.04 -0.13 12.56
CA THR A 158 -1.53 0.30 11.25
C THR A 158 -0.57 1.27 10.55
N ARG A 159 -0.47 1.18 9.21
CA ARG A 159 0.48 1.95 8.40
C ARG A 159 -0.19 2.66 7.24
N PHE A 160 0.27 3.87 6.95
CA PHE A 160 -0.09 4.62 5.76
C PHE A 160 1.17 4.96 4.97
N ILE A 161 1.20 4.67 3.68
CA ILE A 161 2.26 5.11 2.79
C ILE A 161 1.67 5.83 1.57
N GLY A 162 2.09 7.08 1.36
CA GLY A 162 1.85 7.81 0.12
C GLY A 162 3.08 7.76 -0.78
N ALA A 163 2.89 7.69 -2.08
CA ALA A 163 3.95 7.87 -3.06
C ALA A 163 3.58 8.99 -4.04
N CYS A 164 4.50 9.89 -4.32
CA CYS A 164 4.32 10.96 -5.31
C CYS A 164 5.63 11.62 -5.71
N ASN A 165 5.55 12.48 -6.73
CA ASN A 165 6.52 13.54 -6.91
C ASN A 165 6.20 14.67 -5.91
N PRO A 166 7.18 15.28 -5.25
CA PRO A 166 6.94 16.30 -4.22
C PRO A 166 6.61 17.67 -4.85
N ASP A 167 5.48 17.74 -5.57
CA ASP A 167 4.96 18.96 -6.14
C ASP A 167 4.41 19.90 -5.03
N PRO A 168 4.32 21.22 -5.26
CA PRO A 168 3.67 22.15 -4.34
C PRO A 168 2.25 21.68 -4.00
N GLY A 169 1.86 21.79 -2.73
CA GLY A 169 0.52 21.43 -2.27
C GLY A 169 0.49 20.83 -0.86
N TRP A 170 -0.67 20.32 -0.45
CA TRP A 170 -0.92 19.81 0.89
C TRP A 170 0.03 18.66 1.29
N VAL A 171 0.42 17.79 0.34
CA VAL A 171 1.36 16.69 0.60
C VAL A 171 2.72 17.24 1.02
N ARG A 172 3.23 18.24 0.29
CA ARG A 172 4.49 18.90 0.63
C ARG A 172 4.41 19.59 1.99
N ALA A 173 3.32 20.33 2.25
CA ALA A 173 3.11 20.98 3.53
C ALA A 173 3.17 19.99 4.70
N TYR A 174 2.53 18.83 4.58
CA TYR A 174 2.45 17.84 5.67
C TYR A 174 3.75 17.07 5.89
N TRP A 175 4.35 16.52 4.85
CA TRP A 175 5.47 15.60 5.01
C TRP A 175 6.84 16.25 4.91
N ILE A 176 6.97 17.35 4.14
CA ILE A 176 8.26 18.01 3.91
C ILE A 176 8.41 19.22 4.84
N GLU A 177 7.41 20.08 4.87
CA GLU A 177 7.43 21.31 5.68
C GLU A 177 6.95 21.07 7.12
N LYS A 178 6.42 19.87 7.42
CA LYS A 178 5.93 19.42 8.72
C LYS A 178 4.82 20.29 9.33
N ASN A 179 4.05 20.94 8.48
CA ASN A 179 2.88 21.73 8.86
C ASN A 179 1.65 20.81 8.99
N LEU A 180 1.73 19.80 9.86
CA LEU A 180 0.59 18.92 10.12
C LEU A 180 -0.48 19.67 10.90
N PRO A 181 -1.75 19.69 10.46
CA PRO A 181 -2.84 20.13 11.32
C PRO A 181 -2.91 19.18 12.52
N LEU A 182 -2.91 19.73 13.69
CA LEU A 182 -3.05 19.03 14.97
C LEU A 182 -4.41 18.36 15.08
#